data_2075c0a2559fa050bffbe252f3261e57
#
_entry.id   2075c0a2559fa050bffbe252f3261e57
#
_cell.length_a   1.000
_cell.length_b   1.000
_cell.length_c   1.000
_cell.angle_alpha   90.00
_cell.angle_beta   90.00
_cell.angle_gamma   90.00
#
_symmetry.space_group_name_H-M   'P 1'
#
loop_
_entity.id
_entity.type
_entity.pdbx_description
1 polymer ?
#
loop_
_entity_poly.entity_id
_entity_poly.type
_entity_poly.pdbx_seq_one_letter_code
_entity_poly.pdbx_strand_id
1 'polypeptide(L)'
;MKELTGKFGTYLMTDDGFYLEKPDDVHWYCNDLVETGQHMLYGCGGRGIGKTYNTRLTAMDQFMIPVEELCNADPKKVEKALDAGEVHRFVYMRRRDKEIQLEKRKMFSRYPYDTRKNWKVNKGNIITYKGMEAGYMIDLDHVRGAGIDFANVNTIINDEFISHKSGANAYLPKEYQVFQGAVDSIIRYDNNTRVFAMSNAVSVYNPYFLNEGYMPTGQKMWQNPARHVAVEWCETSKELLAAREKSWFAEWTTGTEYGDFSLYNKALRDNDNFIKTKGRYAVLRYMWRVDDRLFGIWYDKYSNDVFFSENTGNKNVECFEMSTIDKEYGTQSRRAFMTSYAGGNLVQRLDKGYVFFESQLAKQAFFTVMKGSF
;
A
#
# COMPACT_ATOMS: atom_id res chain seq x y z
N MET A 1 -8.85 11.58 -22.92
CA MET A 1 -7.56 11.00 -23.38
C MET A 1 -7.46 10.95 -24.88
N LYS A 2 -6.27 11.16 -25.46
CA LYS A 2 -5.98 11.13 -26.89
C LYS A 2 -5.15 9.90 -27.23
N GLU A 3 -5.54 9.14 -28.27
CA GLU A 3 -4.74 8.03 -28.78
C GLU A 3 -3.65 8.58 -29.71
N LEU A 4 -2.41 8.15 -29.47
CA LEU A 4 -1.23 8.52 -30.25
C LEU A 4 -0.51 7.25 -30.70
N THR A 5 0.07 7.29 -31.91
CA THR A 5 0.91 6.21 -32.43
C THR A 5 2.31 6.76 -32.66
N GLY A 6 3.27 6.19 -31.96
CA GLY A 6 4.67 6.58 -32.06
C GLY A 6 5.58 5.38 -32.34
N LYS A 7 6.88 5.58 -32.15
CA LYS A 7 7.93 4.59 -32.39
C LYS A 7 7.74 3.27 -31.63
N PHE A 8 7.08 3.31 -30.47
CA PHE A 8 6.90 2.18 -29.57
C PHE A 8 5.50 1.56 -29.62
N GLY A 9 4.66 1.96 -30.54
CA GLY A 9 3.28 1.48 -30.69
C GLY A 9 2.25 2.54 -30.41
N THR A 10 1.06 2.09 -30.04
CA THR A 10 -0.08 2.96 -29.74
C THR A 10 -0.21 3.11 -28.23
N TYR A 11 -0.26 4.34 -27.76
CA TYR A 11 -0.46 4.71 -26.35
C TYR A 11 -1.53 5.79 -26.21
N LEU A 12 -2.04 5.96 -25.03
CA LEU A 12 -3.00 7.00 -24.67
C LEU A 12 -2.27 8.14 -23.96
N MET A 13 -2.68 9.37 -24.21
CA MET A 13 -2.14 10.55 -23.52
C MET A 13 -3.29 11.32 -22.87
N THR A 14 -3.15 11.66 -21.62
CA THR A 14 -4.10 12.54 -20.91
C THR A 14 -3.95 13.98 -21.34
N ASP A 15 -4.91 14.84 -21.00
CA ASP A 15 -4.87 16.26 -21.39
C ASP A 15 -3.69 17.03 -20.73
N ASP A 16 -3.20 16.53 -19.60
CA ASP A 16 -2.01 17.05 -18.91
C ASP A 16 -0.69 16.35 -19.33
N GLY A 17 -0.72 15.57 -20.42
CA GLY A 17 0.48 15.00 -21.03
C GLY A 17 1.02 13.72 -20.40
N PHE A 18 0.22 13.01 -19.60
CA PHE A 18 0.63 11.76 -18.99
C PHE A 18 0.38 10.56 -19.92
N TYR A 19 1.41 9.75 -20.17
CA TYR A 19 1.34 8.62 -21.09
C TYR A 19 0.80 7.37 -20.40
N LEU A 20 -0.10 6.65 -21.08
CA LEU A 20 -0.73 5.42 -20.59
C LEU A 20 -0.68 4.35 -21.66
N GLU A 21 -0.49 3.11 -21.25
CA GLU A 21 -0.64 1.96 -22.14
C GLU A 21 -2.07 1.85 -22.67
N LYS A 22 -2.20 1.44 -23.91
CA LYS A 22 -3.51 1.04 -24.47
C LYS A 22 -3.92 -0.28 -23.82
N PRO A 23 -5.04 -0.32 -23.08
CA PRO A 23 -5.45 -1.54 -22.38
C PRO A 23 -5.76 -2.69 -23.35
N ASP A 24 -5.46 -3.91 -22.92
CA ASP A 24 -6.08 -5.12 -23.43
C ASP A 24 -7.27 -5.52 -22.53
N ASP A 25 -8.07 -6.50 -22.96
CA ASP A 25 -9.24 -6.95 -22.20
C ASP A 25 -8.88 -7.98 -21.09
N VAL A 26 -7.61 -8.33 -20.96
CA VAL A 26 -7.17 -9.43 -20.10
C VAL A 26 -6.49 -8.94 -18.83
N HIS A 27 -5.59 -7.96 -18.96
CA HIS A 27 -4.77 -7.48 -17.87
C HIS A 27 -5.32 -6.18 -17.25
N TRP A 28 -4.94 -5.94 -16.02
CA TRP A 28 -5.24 -4.68 -15.36
C TRP A 28 -4.26 -3.58 -15.80
N TYR A 29 -4.78 -2.38 -16.00
CA TYR A 29 -4.05 -1.15 -16.31
C TYR A 29 -4.45 -0.04 -15.34
N CYS A 30 -3.59 0.96 -15.13
CA CYS A 30 -3.86 2.06 -14.21
C CYS A 30 -4.75 3.17 -14.81
N ASN A 31 -5.27 2.98 -16.00
CA ASN A 31 -6.01 3.99 -16.76
C ASN A 31 -7.23 4.51 -15.99
N ASP A 32 -8.08 3.60 -15.46
CA ASP A 32 -9.27 3.98 -14.67
C ASP A 32 -8.89 4.85 -13.47
N LEU A 33 -7.78 4.52 -12.79
CA LEU A 33 -7.27 5.33 -11.67
C LEU A 33 -6.82 6.73 -12.13
N VAL A 34 -6.09 6.82 -13.22
CA VAL A 34 -5.61 8.10 -13.77
C VAL A 34 -6.77 8.95 -14.25
N GLU A 35 -7.80 8.36 -14.87
CA GLU A 35 -9.02 9.06 -15.30
C GLU A 35 -9.80 9.72 -14.16
N THR A 36 -9.61 9.28 -12.93
CA THR A 36 -10.23 9.96 -11.77
C THR A 36 -9.73 11.39 -11.57
N GLY A 37 -8.59 11.74 -12.15
CA GLY A 37 -7.92 13.04 -11.94
C GLY A 37 -7.33 13.21 -10.54
N GLN A 38 -7.28 12.13 -9.73
CA GLN A 38 -6.66 12.17 -8.41
C GLN A 38 -5.14 11.95 -8.48
N HIS A 39 -4.43 12.33 -7.43
CA HIS A 39 -2.97 12.24 -7.36
C HIS A 39 -2.46 11.03 -6.58
N MET A 40 -3.16 10.64 -5.51
CA MET A 40 -2.85 9.45 -4.72
C MET A 40 -3.74 8.29 -5.17
N LEU A 41 -3.15 7.32 -5.86
CA LEU A 41 -3.84 6.27 -6.60
C LEU A 41 -3.51 4.89 -6.02
N TYR A 42 -4.49 4.27 -5.37
CA TYR A 42 -4.34 2.94 -4.78
C TYR A 42 -4.96 1.87 -5.69
N GLY A 43 -4.16 0.90 -6.11
CA GLY A 43 -4.63 -0.29 -6.81
C GLY A 43 -4.45 -1.54 -5.92
N CYS A 44 -5.55 -2.08 -5.42
CA CYS A 44 -5.56 -3.25 -4.56
C CYS A 44 -6.43 -4.35 -5.15
N GLY A 45 -5.96 -5.58 -5.17
CA GLY A 45 -6.80 -6.64 -5.69
C GLY A 45 -6.05 -7.90 -6.11
N GLY A 46 -6.56 -8.59 -7.13
CA GLY A 46 -6.11 -9.89 -7.60
C GLY A 46 -4.60 -10.00 -7.79
N ARG A 47 -4.06 -11.16 -7.42
CA ARG A 47 -2.65 -11.46 -7.65
C ARG A 47 -2.41 -11.82 -9.12
N GLY A 48 -1.31 -11.30 -9.70
CA GLY A 48 -0.90 -11.68 -11.07
C GLY A 48 -1.75 -11.12 -12.20
N ILE A 49 -2.57 -10.09 -11.95
CA ILE A 49 -3.40 -9.43 -12.96
C ILE A 49 -2.66 -8.31 -13.72
N GLY A 50 -1.39 -8.06 -13.41
CA GLY A 50 -0.59 -7.06 -14.12
C GLY A 50 -0.32 -5.76 -13.36
N LYS A 51 -0.87 -5.53 -12.17
CA LYS A 51 -0.74 -4.26 -11.43
C LYS A 51 0.68 -3.67 -11.43
N THR A 52 1.61 -4.37 -10.81
CA THR A 52 3.01 -3.92 -10.73
C THR A 52 3.68 -3.82 -12.10
N TYR A 53 3.36 -4.74 -13.02
CA TYR A 53 3.91 -4.76 -14.37
C TYR A 53 3.49 -3.51 -15.15
N ASN A 54 2.18 -3.27 -15.26
CA ASN A 54 1.65 -2.17 -16.06
C ASN A 54 1.92 -0.79 -15.43
N THR A 55 1.85 -0.67 -14.09
CA THR A 55 2.21 0.60 -13.43
C THR A 55 3.68 0.96 -13.65
N ARG A 56 4.59 -0.02 -13.64
CA ARG A 56 6.01 0.23 -13.97
C ARG A 56 6.20 0.57 -15.43
N LEU A 57 5.50 -0.10 -16.33
CA LEU A 57 5.57 0.21 -17.76
C LEU A 57 5.11 1.64 -18.01
N THR A 58 3.97 2.04 -17.46
CA THR A 58 3.49 3.42 -17.48
C THR A 58 4.56 4.41 -16.97
N ALA A 59 5.22 4.12 -15.83
CA ALA A 59 6.29 4.99 -15.32
C ALA A 59 7.52 5.05 -16.24
N MET A 60 7.87 3.92 -16.87
CA MET A 60 8.95 3.88 -17.85
C MET A 60 8.61 4.74 -19.07
N ASP A 61 7.36 4.75 -19.50
CA ASP A 61 6.90 5.48 -20.68
C ASP A 61 6.88 7.00 -20.44
N GLN A 62 6.65 7.48 -19.21
CA GLN A 62 6.78 8.90 -18.86
C GLN A 62 8.18 9.44 -19.16
N PHE A 63 9.21 8.60 -19.08
CA PHE A 63 10.58 8.98 -19.46
C PHE A 63 10.91 8.61 -20.89
N MET A 64 10.65 7.37 -21.29
CA MET A 64 11.12 6.79 -22.54
C MET A 64 10.51 7.46 -23.77
N ILE A 65 9.19 7.68 -23.79
CA ILE A 65 8.51 8.23 -24.97
C ILE A 65 9.02 9.64 -25.30
N PRO A 66 9.03 10.62 -24.38
CA PRO A 66 9.58 11.94 -24.68
C PRO A 66 11.08 11.92 -25.04
N VAL A 67 11.87 11.07 -24.38
CA VAL A 67 13.31 10.93 -24.69
C VAL A 67 13.52 10.48 -26.12
N GLU A 68 12.72 9.56 -26.64
CA GLU A 68 12.87 9.06 -28.01
C GLU A 68 12.24 9.99 -29.06
N GLU A 69 11.07 10.55 -28.77
CA GLU A 69 10.31 11.31 -29.75
C GLU A 69 10.70 12.77 -29.80
N LEU A 70 10.96 13.42 -28.65
CA LEU A 70 11.33 14.82 -28.61
C LEU A 70 12.85 15.03 -28.68
N CYS A 71 13.61 14.16 -28.00
CA CYS A 71 15.05 14.34 -27.82
C CYS A 71 15.90 13.46 -28.76
N ASN A 72 15.32 12.50 -29.50
CA ASN A 72 16.04 11.51 -30.30
C ASN A 72 17.11 10.76 -29.48
N ALA A 73 16.85 10.55 -28.19
CA ALA A 73 17.78 9.96 -27.21
C ALA A 73 19.15 10.68 -27.11
N ASP A 74 19.23 11.96 -27.43
CA ASP A 74 20.40 12.80 -27.24
C ASP A 74 20.49 13.26 -25.77
N PRO A 75 21.55 12.90 -25.01
CA PRO A 75 21.67 13.24 -23.59
C PRO A 75 21.57 14.73 -23.29
N LYS A 76 22.14 15.60 -24.16
CA LYS A 76 22.11 17.07 -23.97
C LYS A 76 20.70 17.64 -24.16
N LYS A 77 19.94 17.07 -25.10
CA LYS A 77 18.54 17.47 -25.28
C LYS A 77 17.65 16.95 -24.13
N VAL A 78 17.93 15.76 -23.66
CA VAL A 78 17.20 15.19 -22.50
C VAL A 78 17.42 16.01 -21.24
N GLU A 79 18.64 16.48 -20.97
CA GLU A 79 18.95 17.36 -19.85
C GLU A 79 18.12 18.65 -19.92
N LYS A 80 18.12 19.32 -21.10
CA LYS A 80 17.30 20.51 -21.32
C LYS A 80 15.80 20.26 -21.20
N ALA A 81 15.31 19.12 -21.69
CA ALA A 81 13.90 18.76 -21.62
C ALA A 81 13.47 18.40 -20.19
N LEU A 82 14.38 17.83 -19.39
CA LEU A 82 14.18 17.66 -17.94
C LEU A 82 14.03 19.02 -17.25
N ASP A 83 14.93 19.97 -17.51
CA ASP A 83 14.86 21.31 -16.94
C ASP A 83 13.59 22.08 -17.38
N ALA A 84 13.11 21.83 -18.60
CA ALA A 84 11.87 22.39 -19.11
C ALA A 84 10.59 21.67 -18.62
N GLY A 85 10.70 20.56 -17.91
CA GLY A 85 9.55 19.75 -17.51
C GLY A 85 8.85 19.02 -18.65
N GLU A 86 9.55 18.74 -19.75
CA GLU A 86 9.04 17.99 -20.91
C GLU A 86 9.38 16.50 -20.82
N VAL A 87 10.35 16.13 -19.99
CA VAL A 87 10.76 14.77 -19.65
C VAL A 87 10.69 14.62 -18.14
N HIS A 88 10.16 13.51 -17.67
CA HIS A 88 9.97 13.27 -16.24
C HIS A 88 10.62 11.97 -15.79
N ARG A 89 11.28 12.02 -14.63
CA ARG A 89 11.78 10.86 -13.91
C ARG A 89 10.69 10.18 -13.11
N PHE A 90 10.96 8.98 -12.63
CA PHE A 90 10.06 8.28 -11.71
C PHE A 90 10.80 7.69 -10.51
N VAL A 91 10.05 7.44 -9.44
CA VAL A 91 10.55 6.80 -8.23
C VAL A 91 9.82 5.48 -8.00
N TYR A 92 10.59 4.43 -7.74
CA TYR A 92 10.08 3.14 -7.32
C TYR A 92 10.42 2.89 -5.85
N MET A 93 9.40 2.69 -5.04
CA MET A 93 9.51 2.53 -3.60
C MET A 93 9.15 1.13 -3.14
N ARG A 94 9.85 0.68 -2.10
CA ARG A 94 9.48 -0.48 -1.28
C ARG A 94 9.64 -0.11 0.20
N ARG A 95 9.10 -0.93 1.06
CA ARG A 95 9.16 -0.70 2.51
C ARG A 95 10.57 -0.72 3.07
N ARG A 96 11.42 -1.64 2.60
CA ARG A 96 12.75 -1.90 3.17
C ARG A 96 13.81 -2.09 2.10
N ASP A 97 15.06 -1.72 2.42
CA ASP A 97 16.20 -1.88 1.51
C ASP A 97 16.35 -3.31 0.98
N LYS A 98 16.21 -4.34 1.82
CA LYS A 98 16.25 -5.74 1.37
C LYS A 98 15.27 -6.03 0.23
N GLU A 99 14.10 -5.41 0.24
CA GLU A 99 13.10 -5.57 -0.81
C GLU A 99 13.52 -4.83 -2.08
N ILE A 100 14.15 -3.65 -1.95
CA ILE A 100 14.77 -2.92 -3.07
C ILE A 100 15.88 -3.75 -3.71
N GLN A 101 16.80 -4.34 -2.93
CA GLN A 101 17.91 -5.14 -3.47
C GLN A 101 17.43 -6.39 -4.22
N LEU A 102 16.35 -7.02 -3.76
CA LEU A 102 15.73 -8.15 -4.46
C LEU A 102 15.06 -7.70 -5.77
N GLU A 103 14.34 -6.59 -5.73
CA GLU A 103 13.61 -6.06 -6.89
C GLU A 103 14.55 -5.53 -7.97
N LYS A 104 15.63 -4.87 -7.59
CA LYS A 104 16.68 -4.36 -8.47
C LYS A 104 17.19 -5.41 -9.46
N ARG A 105 17.36 -6.67 -9.01
CA ARG A 105 17.87 -7.76 -9.83
C ARG A 105 16.90 -8.22 -10.91
N LYS A 106 15.60 -7.98 -10.73
CA LYS A 106 14.54 -8.49 -11.61
C LYS A 106 13.60 -7.41 -12.16
N MET A 107 13.86 -6.14 -11.87
CA MET A 107 12.96 -5.04 -12.19
C MET A 107 12.47 -5.06 -13.65
N PHE A 108 13.38 -5.32 -14.58
CA PHE A 108 13.07 -5.36 -16.01
C PHE A 108 12.96 -6.77 -16.60
N SER A 109 13.17 -7.83 -15.82
CA SER A 109 13.30 -9.20 -16.32
C SER A 109 12.06 -9.76 -17.03
N ARG A 110 10.88 -9.25 -16.68
CA ARG A 110 9.58 -9.69 -17.23
C ARG A 110 9.16 -8.97 -18.51
N TYR A 111 9.86 -7.89 -18.87
CA TYR A 111 9.56 -7.16 -20.10
C TYR A 111 10.21 -7.84 -21.32
N PRO A 112 9.62 -7.70 -22.53
CA PRO A 112 10.24 -8.17 -23.76
C PRO A 112 11.66 -7.63 -23.91
N TYR A 113 12.52 -8.39 -24.62
CA TYR A 113 13.94 -8.02 -24.76
C TYR A 113 14.12 -6.61 -25.33
N ASP A 114 13.35 -6.24 -26.34
CA ASP A 114 13.45 -4.95 -26.99
C ASP A 114 13.09 -3.79 -26.06
N THR A 115 12.14 -3.98 -25.16
CA THR A 115 11.81 -2.99 -24.11
C THR A 115 12.95 -2.91 -23.09
N ARG A 116 13.37 -4.04 -22.53
CA ARG A 116 14.28 -4.08 -21.37
C ARG A 116 15.75 -3.84 -21.67
N LYS A 117 16.23 -4.08 -22.91
CA LYS A 117 17.67 -4.04 -23.26
C LYS A 117 18.36 -2.71 -22.95
N ASN A 118 17.62 -1.60 -22.98
CA ASN A 118 18.11 -0.26 -22.74
C ASN A 118 17.96 0.20 -21.29
N TRP A 119 17.27 -0.58 -20.43
CA TRP A 119 17.01 -0.25 -19.05
C TRP A 119 17.96 -0.97 -18.10
N LYS A 120 18.49 -0.26 -17.11
CA LYS A 120 19.37 -0.83 -16.08
C LYS A 120 19.13 -0.15 -14.73
N VAL A 121 19.46 -0.86 -13.65
CA VAL A 121 19.57 -0.26 -12.31
C VAL A 121 21.05 -0.36 -11.89
N ASN A 122 21.66 0.75 -11.57
CA ASN A 122 23.07 0.77 -11.15
C ASN A 122 23.25 0.43 -9.66
N LYS A 123 24.49 0.46 -9.17
CA LYS A 123 24.81 0.16 -7.75
C LYS A 123 24.21 1.18 -6.79
N GLY A 124 24.03 2.42 -7.22
CA GLY A 124 23.43 3.51 -6.42
C GLY A 124 21.90 3.53 -6.42
N ASN A 125 21.22 2.46 -6.88
CA ASN A 125 19.77 2.38 -7.03
C ASN A 125 19.19 3.40 -8.02
N ILE A 126 20.00 3.93 -8.92
CA ILE A 126 19.57 4.81 -10.00
C ILE A 126 19.11 3.96 -11.17
N ILE A 127 17.91 4.23 -11.67
CA ILE A 127 17.34 3.62 -12.86
C ILE A 127 17.80 4.41 -14.06
N THR A 128 18.29 3.72 -15.09
CA THR A 128 18.79 4.37 -16.31
C THR A 128 18.15 3.80 -17.55
N TYR A 129 17.90 4.66 -18.54
CA TYR A 129 17.50 4.32 -19.90
C TYR A 129 18.55 4.79 -20.88
N LYS A 130 19.14 3.87 -21.67
CA LYS A 130 20.29 4.17 -22.58
C LYS A 130 21.43 4.95 -21.89
N GLY A 131 21.64 4.69 -20.58
CA GLY A 131 22.65 5.36 -19.76
C GLY A 131 22.23 6.71 -19.16
N MET A 132 21.10 7.28 -19.56
CA MET A 132 20.54 8.50 -18.98
C MET A 132 19.75 8.18 -17.72
N GLU A 133 19.80 9.04 -16.71
CA GLU A 133 19.11 8.88 -15.44
C GLU A 133 17.59 9.07 -15.60
N ALA A 134 16.84 7.99 -15.43
CA ALA A 134 15.40 7.93 -15.63
C ALA A 134 14.60 7.85 -14.32
N GLY A 135 15.26 7.54 -13.21
CA GLY A 135 14.56 7.44 -11.92
C GLY A 135 15.38 6.79 -10.82
N TYR A 136 14.72 6.51 -9.73
CA TYR A 136 15.34 6.04 -8.49
C TYR A 136 14.59 4.87 -7.88
N MET A 137 15.33 3.95 -7.25
CA MET A 137 14.76 2.94 -6.36
C MET A 137 15.10 3.30 -4.92
N ILE A 138 14.09 3.46 -4.08
CA ILE A 138 14.26 3.88 -2.69
C ILE A 138 13.46 3.01 -1.74
N ASP A 139 13.87 2.94 -0.49
CA ASP A 139 13.10 2.32 0.57
C ASP A 139 12.56 3.37 1.55
N LEU A 140 11.40 3.09 2.13
CA LEU A 140 10.73 3.99 3.06
C LEU A 140 11.52 4.20 4.36
N ASP A 141 12.34 3.22 4.76
CA ASP A 141 13.07 3.25 6.03
C ASP A 141 14.21 4.31 6.02
N HIS A 142 14.78 4.62 4.84
CA HIS A 142 15.95 5.47 4.70
C HIS A 142 15.76 6.73 3.85
N VAL A 143 14.58 6.97 3.29
CA VAL A 143 14.30 8.11 2.38
C VAL A 143 14.75 9.46 2.94
N ARG A 144 14.55 9.71 4.24
CA ARG A 144 14.90 11.00 4.88
C ARG A 144 16.40 11.31 4.94
N GLY A 145 17.26 10.33 4.68
CA GLY A 145 18.72 10.47 4.73
C GLY A 145 19.41 10.32 3.37
N ALA A 146 18.67 10.09 2.30
CA ALA A 146 19.25 9.66 1.03
C ALA A 146 20.06 10.73 0.28
N GLY A 147 19.91 12.02 0.62
CA GLY A 147 20.63 13.13 -0.08
C GLY A 147 20.36 13.20 -1.59
N ILE A 148 19.30 12.54 -2.08
CA ILE A 148 18.93 12.50 -3.50
C ILE A 148 18.13 13.76 -3.82
N ASP A 149 18.49 14.43 -4.90
CA ASP A 149 17.66 15.47 -5.50
C ASP A 149 16.66 14.82 -6.46
N PHE A 150 15.39 14.81 -6.07
CA PHE A 150 14.30 14.22 -6.83
C PHE A 150 13.71 15.20 -7.89
N ALA A 151 14.55 15.97 -8.55
CA ALA A 151 14.07 16.91 -9.57
C ALA A 151 13.30 16.20 -10.70
N ASN A 152 12.20 16.82 -11.12
CA ASN A 152 11.39 16.41 -12.29
C ASN A 152 10.81 14.99 -12.18
N VAL A 153 10.34 14.59 -11.01
CA VAL A 153 9.64 13.32 -10.80
C VAL A 153 8.13 13.55 -10.92
N ASN A 154 7.47 12.94 -11.91
CA ASN A 154 6.01 12.99 -12.05
C ASN A 154 5.31 11.68 -11.65
N THR A 155 6.05 10.62 -11.40
CA THR A 155 5.49 9.31 -11.07
C THR A 155 6.22 8.68 -9.89
N ILE A 156 5.47 8.30 -8.87
CA ILE A 156 5.96 7.57 -7.71
C ILE A 156 5.20 6.25 -7.63
N ILE A 157 5.90 5.13 -7.53
CA ILE A 157 5.31 3.80 -7.35
C ILE A 157 5.67 3.28 -5.96
N ASN A 158 4.69 3.06 -5.09
CA ASN A 158 4.84 2.34 -3.84
C ASN A 158 4.29 0.92 -4.00
N ASP A 159 5.17 -0.04 -4.26
CA ASP A 159 4.77 -1.41 -4.56
C ASP A 159 4.72 -2.28 -3.30
N GLU A 160 3.67 -3.10 -3.17
CA GLU A 160 3.35 -3.91 -2.00
C GLU A 160 3.13 -3.08 -0.72
N PHE A 161 2.34 -2.00 -0.81
CA PHE A 161 2.01 -1.19 0.36
C PHE A 161 1.24 -1.97 1.45
N ILE A 162 0.47 -2.98 1.08
CA ILE A 162 -0.11 -3.94 2.05
C ILE A 162 0.90 -5.06 2.28
N SER A 163 1.32 -5.24 3.52
CA SER A 163 2.31 -6.26 3.85
C SER A 163 1.75 -7.67 3.79
N HIS A 164 2.46 -8.57 3.13
CA HIS A 164 2.22 -10.02 3.21
C HIS A 164 2.69 -10.63 4.53
N LYS A 165 3.58 -9.93 5.25
CA LYS A 165 4.10 -10.40 6.54
C LYS A 165 3.05 -10.16 7.63
N SER A 166 3.04 -11.04 8.62
CA SER A 166 2.34 -10.86 9.88
C SER A 166 3.32 -10.50 10.98
N GLY A 167 2.85 -9.88 12.04
CA GLY A 167 3.68 -9.58 13.19
C GLY A 167 4.20 -8.15 13.24
N ALA A 168 4.98 -7.84 14.28
CA ALA A 168 5.55 -6.52 14.55
C ALA A 168 6.39 -5.95 13.39
N ASN A 169 6.87 -6.81 12.50
CA ASN A 169 7.66 -6.44 11.33
C ASN A 169 6.84 -6.34 10.04
N ALA A 170 5.51 -6.36 10.10
CA ALA A 170 4.65 -6.23 8.93
C ALA A 170 4.80 -4.85 8.29
N TYR A 171 4.78 -3.81 9.11
CA TYR A 171 4.91 -2.42 8.73
C TYR A 171 6.04 -1.73 9.50
N LEU A 172 6.49 -0.57 9.03
CA LEU A 172 7.35 0.32 9.79
C LEU A 172 6.54 1.02 10.91
N PRO A 173 7.16 1.44 11.99
CA PRO A 173 6.49 2.30 12.95
C PRO A 173 5.96 3.56 12.26
N LYS A 174 4.67 3.87 12.45
CA LYS A 174 3.99 5.00 11.79
C LYS A 174 4.18 5.03 10.27
N GLU A 175 4.14 3.86 9.62
CA GLU A 175 4.49 3.70 8.20
C GLU A 175 3.76 4.66 7.27
N TYR A 176 2.46 4.94 7.51
CA TYR A 176 1.73 5.89 6.68
C TYR A 176 2.31 7.31 6.76
N GLN A 177 2.71 7.77 7.95
CA GLN A 177 3.36 9.08 8.12
C GLN A 177 4.77 9.10 7.50
N VAL A 178 5.52 7.99 7.60
CA VAL A 178 6.82 7.83 6.94
C VAL A 178 6.64 7.92 5.42
N PHE A 179 5.64 7.25 4.87
CA PHE A 179 5.29 7.31 3.45
C PHE A 179 4.91 8.72 3.01
N GLN A 180 4.04 9.42 3.77
CA GLN A 180 3.70 10.81 3.47
C GLN A 180 4.94 11.71 3.46
N GLY A 181 5.83 11.57 4.44
CA GLY A 181 7.08 12.34 4.48
C GLY A 181 8.04 11.99 3.35
N ALA A 182 8.04 10.76 2.83
CA ALA A 182 8.79 10.36 1.66
C ALA A 182 8.23 11.03 0.39
N VAL A 183 6.92 10.97 0.21
CA VAL A 183 6.22 11.60 -0.92
C VAL A 183 6.46 13.12 -0.90
N ASP A 184 6.28 13.78 0.25
CA ASP A 184 6.53 15.22 0.42
C ASP A 184 7.97 15.61 0.04
N SER A 185 8.97 14.80 0.43
CA SER A 185 10.37 15.03 0.09
C SER A 185 10.66 14.91 -1.42
N ILE A 186 9.85 14.15 -2.16
CA ILE A 186 10.00 13.97 -3.60
C ILE A 186 9.25 15.04 -4.38
N ILE A 187 7.95 15.23 -4.07
CA ILE A 187 7.10 16.13 -4.86
C ILE A 187 7.37 17.60 -4.56
N ARG A 188 7.79 17.95 -3.33
CA ARG A 188 8.01 19.33 -2.86
C ARG A 188 6.85 20.25 -3.25
N TYR A 189 6.97 20.94 -4.39
CA TYR A 189 5.98 21.90 -4.89
C TYR A 189 5.38 21.49 -6.24
N ASP A 190 5.69 20.28 -6.74
CA ASP A 190 5.16 19.79 -8.02
C ASP A 190 3.76 19.24 -7.84
N ASN A 191 2.77 19.89 -8.45
CA ASN A 191 1.36 19.48 -8.39
C ASN A 191 0.97 18.44 -9.47
N ASN A 192 1.90 18.04 -10.34
CA ASN A 192 1.60 17.11 -11.44
C ASN A 192 1.99 15.67 -11.12
N THR A 193 2.66 15.44 -9.99
CA THR A 193 3.12 14.10 -9.59
C THR A 193 1.94 13.21 -9.22
N ARG A 194 1.93 11.98 -9.76
CA ARG A 194 1.01 10.91 -9.39
C ARG A 194 1.72 9.83 -8.58
N VAL A 195 1.05 9.39 -7.54
CA VAL A 195 1.55 8.35 -6.62
C VAL A 195 0.70 7.10 -6.77
N PHE A 196 1.29 6.04 -7.27
CA PHE A 196 0.65 4.74 -7.45
C PHE A 196 1.06 3.80 -6.31
N ALA A 197 0.15 3.49 -5.42
CA ALA A 197 0.34 2.48 -4.39
C ALA A 197 -0.34 1.17 -4.81
N MET A 198 0.46 0.14 -5.13
CA MET A 198 -0.02 -1.12 -5.68
C MET A 198 0.15 -2.26 -4.67
N SER A 199 -0.87 -3.09 -4.50
CA SER A 199 -0.77 -4.27 -3.65
C SER A 199 -1.76 -5.37 -4.03
N ASN A 200 -1.54 -6.57 -3.46
CA ASN A 200 -2.54 -7.63 -3.45
C ASN A 200 -3.50 -7.43 -2.27
N ALA A 201 -4.70 -7.99 -2.37
CA ALA A 201 -5.75 -7.93 -1.35
C ALA A 201 -5.44 -8.84 -0.14
N VAL A 202 -4.38 -8.53 0.60
CA VAL A 202 -3.99 -9.31 1.80
C VAL A 202 -4.90 -8.99 2.99
N SER A 203 -5.20 -7.71 3.18
CA SER A 203 -6.11 -7.20 4.20
C SER A 203 -6.62 -5.82 3.82
N VAL A 204 -7.90 -5.57 3.98
CA VAL A 204 -8.49 -4.23 3.83
C VAL A 204 -8.17 -3.34 5.03
N TYR A 205 -7.79 -3.92 6.15
CA TYR A 205 -7.43 -3.22 7.39
C TYR A 205 -5.91 -3.02 7.46
N ASN A 206 -5.41 -2.02 6.78
CA ASN A 206 -3.99 -1.67 6.72
C ASN A 206 -3.78 -0.18 7.04
N PRO A 207 -2.55 0.25 7.40
CA PRO A 207 -2.31 1.65 7.81
C PRO A 207 -2.71 2.69 6.75
N TYR A 208 -2.60 2.36 5.48
CA TYR A 208 -2.92 3.27 4.39
C TYR A 208 -4.43 3.50 4.30
N PHE A 209 -5.22 2.45 4.10
CA PHE A 209 -6.68 2.55 4.00
C PHE A 209 -7.32 3.14 5.26
N LEU A 210 -6.81 2.77 6.44
CA LEU A 210 -7.30 3.32 7.70
C LEU A 210 -7.10 4.84 7.81
N ASN A 211 -5.94 5.34 7.38
CA ASN A 211 -5.65 6.77 7.42
C ASN A 211 -6.35 7.55 6.29
N GLU A 212 -6.61 6.90 5.15
CA GLU A 212 -7.43 7.50 4.08
C GLU A 212 -8.94 7.50 4.41
N GLY A 213 -9.36 6.74 5.39
CA GLY A 213 -10.76 6.56 5.72
C GLY A 213 -11.50 5.68 4.72
N TYR A 214 -10.76 4.88 3.95
CA TYR A 214 -11.33 3.95 2.99
C TYR A 214 -11.72 2.63 3.66
N MET A 215 -12.95 2.21 3.41
CA MET A 215 -13.46 0.88 3.75
C MET A 215 -14.14 0.29 2.51
N PRO A 216 -13.74 -0.92 2.07
CA PRO A 216 -14.37 -1.57 0.92
C PRO A 216 -15.84 -1.84 1.18
N THR A 217 -16.69 -1.34 0.29
CA THR A 217 -18.14 -1.54 0.34
C THR A 217 -18.66 -2.30 -0.89
N GLY A 218 -17.76 -3.03 -1.58
CA GLY A 218 -18.08 -3.74 -2.82
C GLY A 218 -18.02 -2.86 -4.08
N GLN A 219 -17.61 -1.61 -3.95
CA GLN A 219 -17.41 -0.71 -5.10
C GLN A 219 -16.06 -0.98 -5.75
N LYS A 220 -16.04 -1.02 -7.10
CA LYS A 220 -14.79 -1.12 -7.87
C LYS A 220 -13.90 0.10 -7.65
N MET A 221 -14.49 1.29 -7.67
CA MET A 221 -13.78 2.57 -7.53
C MET A 221 -14.35 3.39 -6.38
N TRP A 222 -13.49 3.86 -5.51
CA TRP A 222 -13.78 4.84 -4.45
C TRP A 222 -12.90 6.07 -4.61
N GLN A 223 -13.44 7.25 -4.32
CA GLN A 223 -12.71 8.51 -4.43
C GLN A 223 -12.97 9.41 -3.23
N ASN A 224 -11.94 10.14 -2.83
CA ASN A 224 -12.03 11.27 -1.92
C ASN A 224 -11.37 12.50 -2.57
N PRO A 225 -12.10 13.29 -3.37
CA PRO A 225 -11.55 14.44 -4.09
C PRO A 225 -10.95 15.52 -3.17
N ALA A 226 -11.49 15.68 -1.96
CA ALA A 226 -10.96 16.65 -0.99
C ALA A 226 -9.54 16.31 -0.51
N ARG A 227 -9.11 15.05 -0.65
CA ARG A 227 -7.78 14.56 -0.32
C ARG A 227 -6.98 14.13 -1.54
N HIS A 228 -7.51 14.30 -2.74
CA HIS A 228 -6.92 13.86 -3.99
C HIS A 228 -6.60 12.35 -4.03
N VAL A 229 -7.49 11.52 -3.48
CA VAL A 229 -7.29 10.07 -3.35
C VAL A 229 -8.30 9.31 -4.19
N ALA A 230 -7.83 8.27 -4.89
CA ALA A 230 -8.68 7.24 -5.50
C ALA A 230 -8.18 5.84 -5.11
N VAL A 231 -9.11 4.92 -4.90
CA VAL A 231 -8.85 3.51 -4.62
C VAL A 231 -9.63 2.66 -5.60
N GLU A 232 -8.92 1.81 -6.34
CA GLU A 232 -9.53 0.81 -7.20
C GLU A 232 -9.35 -0.59 -6.58
N TRP A 233 -10.47 -1.30 -6.46
CA TRP A 233 -10.44 -2.72 -6.19
C TRP A 233 -10.29 -3.47 -7.52
N CYS A 234 -9.04 -3.82 -7.84
CA CYS A 234 -8.67 -4.38 -9.13
C CYS A 234 -9.18 -5.81 -9.27
N GLU A 235 -10.11 -6.04 -10.18
CA GLU A 235 -10.70 -7.34 -10.46
C GLU A 235 -9.81 -8.16 -11.41
N THR A 236 -9.94 -9.48 -11.31
CA THR A 236 -9.34 -10.41 -12.26
C THR A 236 -10.31 -10.59 -13.42
N SER A 237 -9.85 -10.42 -14.67
CA SER A 237 -10.68 -10.69 -15.85
C SER A 237 -11.17 -12.14 -15.88
N LYS A 238 -12.30 -12.37 -16.56
CA LYS A 238 -12.86 -13.74 -16.68
C LYS A 238 -11.91 -14.69 -17.40
N GLU A 239 -11.21 -14.19 -18.41
CA GLU A 239 -10.23 -14.92 -19.21
C GLU A 239 -9.05 -15.36 -18.35
N LEU A 240 -8.49 -14.44 -17.58
CA LEU A 240 -7.36 -14.70 -16.69
C LEU A 240 -7.76 -15.63 -15.54
N LEU A 241 -8.96 -15.46 -14.99
CA LEU A 241 -9.50 -16.34 -13.96
C LEU A 241 -9.66 -17.76 -14.50
N ALA A 242 -10.30 -17.93 -15.65
CA ALA A 242 -10.51 -19.23 -16.29
C ALA A 242 -9.18 -19.94 -16.64
N ALA A 243 -8.17 -19.17 -17.07
CA ALA A 243 -6.83 -19.72 -17.33
C ALA A 243 -6.15 -20.19 -16.03
N ARG A 244 -6.32 -19.44 -14.93
CA ARG A 244 -5.74 -19.78 -13.62
C ARG A 244 -6.43 -20.98 -12.97
N GLU A 245 -7.76 -21.06 -13.05
CA GLU A 245 -8.55 -22.18 -12.52
C GLU A 245 -8.18 -23.53 -13.13
N LYS A 246 -7.70 -23.54 -14.39
CA LYS A 246 -7.21 -24.75 -15.07
C LYS A 246 -5.79 -25.13 -14.69
N SER A 247 -5.12 -24.40 -13.82
CA SER A 247 -3.75 -24.70 -13.41
C SER A 247 -3.71 -25.77 -12.31
N TRP A 248 -2.67 -26.61 -12.31
CA TRP A 248 -2.43 -27.56 -11.22
C TRP A 248 -2.35 -26.87 -9.85
N PHE A 249 -1.95 -25.60 -9.81
CA PHE A 249 -1.86 -24.83 -8.59
C PHE A 249 -3.27 -24.51 -8.03
N ALA A 250 -4.24 -24.21 -8.89
CA ALA A 250 -5.62 -24.03 -8.48
C ALA A 250 -6.22 -25.33 -7.92
N GLU A 251 -5.97 -26.45 -8.58
CA GLU A 251 -6.38 -27.77 -8.08
C GLU A 251 -5.80 -28.06 -6.70
N TRP A 252 -4.52 -27.80 -6.50
CA TRP A 252 -3.81 -28.01 -5.23
C TRP A 252 -4.34 -27.12 -4.11
N THR A 253 -4.72 -25.88 -4.41
CA THR A 253 -5.17 -24.89 -3.40
C THR A 253 -6.68 -24.80 -3.26
N THR A 254 -7.44 -25.59 -3.98
CA THR A 254 -8.92 -25.63 -3.89
C THR A 254 -9.38 -25.90 -2.46
N GLY A 255 -10.31 -25.08 -1.97
CA GLY A 255 -10.88 -25.19 -0.62
C GLY A 255 -9.98 -24.65 0.50
N THR A 256 -8.87 -23.99 0.18
CA THR A 256 -8.02 -23.32 1.17
C THR A 256 -8.24 -21.80 1.15
N GLU A 257 -8.03 -21.12 2.30
CA GLU A 257 -8.05 -19.64 2.37
C GLU A 257 -7.06 -19.00 1.39
N TYR A 258 -5.93 -19.66 1.15
CA TYR A 258 -4.94 -19.17 0.19
C TYR A 258 -5.42 -19.31 -1.25
N GLY A 259 -6.14 -20.37 -1.59
CA GLY A 259 -6.78 -20.53 -2.89
C GLY A 259 -7.80 -19.42 -3.14
N ASP A 260 -8.66 -19.16 -2.18
CA ASP A 260 -9.64 -18.06 -2.22
C ASP A 260 -8.98 -16.69 -2.41
N PHE A 261 -7.92 -16.42 -1.67
CA PHE A 261 -7.13 -15.19 -1.84
C PHE A 261 -6.47 -15.11 -3.22
N SER A 262 -5.83 -16.20 -3.64
CA SER A 262 -5.04 -16.21 -4.87
C SER A 262 -5.90 -16.14 -6.13
N LEU A 263 -7.02 -16.86 -6.17
CA LEU A 263 -7.89 -16.97 -7.35
C LEU A 263 -9.00 -15.92 -7.36
N TYR A 264 -9.68 -15.74 -6.23
CA TYR A 264 -10.92 -14.96 -6.16
C TYR A 264 -10.78 -13.62 -5.44
N ASN A 265 -9.54 -13.19 -5.18
CA ASN A 265 -9.26 -11.88 -4.61
C ASN A 265 -9.91 -11.64 -3.22
N LYS A 266 -10.19 -12.68 -2.47
CA LYS A 266 -10.66 -12.55 -1.09
C LYS A 266 -9.50 -12.09 -0.20
N ALA A 267 -9.78 -11.18 0.75
CA ALA A 267 -8.77 -10.71 1.68
C ALA A 267 -8.29 -11.86 2.60
N LEU A 268 -7.00 -12.17 2.53
CA LEU A 268 -6.41 -13.34 3.20
C LEU A 268 -6.50 -13.31 4.72
N ARG A 269 -6.57 -12.12 5.33
CA ARG A 269 -6.50 -11.94 6.80
C ARG A 269 -7.78 -11.42 7.43
N ASP A 270 -8.76 -11.10 6.64
CA ASP A 270 -10.00 -10.49 7.12
C ASP A 270 -11.06 -11.58 7.37
N ASN A 271 -10.67 -12.60 8.13
CA ASN A 271 -11.58 -13.65 8.58
C ASN A 271 -12.37 -13.21 9.82
N ASP A 272 -13.58 -13.74 9.98
CA ASP A 272 -14.48 -13.42 11.08
C ASP A 272 -14.17 -14.17 12.38
N ASN A 273 -13.06 -14.88 12.45
CA ASN A 273 -12.65 -15.58 13.65
C ASN A 273 -12.47 -14.57 14.80
N PHE A 274 -13.11 -14.88 15.92
CA PHE A 274 -13.15 -14.04 17.12
C PHE A 274 -13.91 -12.71 16.96
N ILE A 275 -14.63 -12.47 15.84
CA ILE A 275 -15.55 -11.34 15.76
C ILE A 275 -16.84 -11.70 16.48
N LYS A 276 -17.17 -10.92 17.50
CA LYS A 276 -18.34 -11.17 18.36
C LYS A 276 -18.79 -9.87 19.01
N THR A 277 -20.08 -9.59 18.93
CA THR A 277 -20.66 -8.44 19.64
C THR A 277 -20.63 -8.67 21.15
N LYS A 278 -20.20 -7.66 21.90
CA LYS A 278 -20.18 -7.73 23.36
C LYS A 278 -21.57 -7.89 23.95
N GLY A 279 -21.64 -8.66 25.02
CA GLY A 279 -22.88 -8.87 25.77
C GLY A 279 -23.30 -7.60 26.55
N ARG A 280 -24.57 -7.53 26.92
CA ARG A 280 -25.15 -6.41 27.69
C ARG A 280 -24.50 -6.23 29.08
N TYR A 281 -23.82 -7.21 29.59
CA TYR A 281 -23.15 -7.21 30.89
C TYR A 281 -21.67 -6.86 30.81
N ALA A 282 -21.15 -6.59 29.62
CA ALA A 282 -19.79 -6.16 29.44
C ALA A 282 -19.59 -4.74 30.00
N VAL A 283 -18.57 -4.57 30.82
CA VAL A 283 -18.22 -3.31 31.47
C VAL A 283 -16.88 -2.81 30.93
N LEU A 284 -16.83 -1.54 30.51
CA LEU A 284 -15.61 -0.88 30.11
C LEU A 284 -14.65 -0.81 31.31
N ARG A 285 -13.41 -1.26 31.12
CA ARG A 285 -12.37 -1.25 32.16
C ARG A 285 -11.19 -0.36 31.82
N TYR A 286 -10.78 -0.38 30.55
CA TYR A 286 -9.63 0.39 30.07
C TYR A 286 -9.91 0.90 28.67
N MET A 287 -9.15 1.91 28.26
CA MET A 287 -9.08 2.33 26.86
C MET A 287 -7.66 2.24 26.34
N TRP A 288 -7.54 1.93 25.07
CA TRP A 288 -6.29 2.05 24.32
C TRP A 288 -6.42 3.12 23.25
N ARG A 289 -5.41 3.97 23.12
CA ARG A 289 -5.23 4.81 21.96
C ARG A 289 -4.22 4.11 21.04
N VAL A 290 -4.65 3.82 19.82
CA VAL A 290 -3.84 3.20 18.78
C VAL A 290 -3.95 4.08 17.53
N ASP A 291 -2.86 4.68 17.09
CA ASP A 291 -2.79 5.55 15.92
C ASP A 291 -3.95 6.57 15.86
N ASP A 292 -4.06 7.45 16.86
CA ASP A 292 -5.11 8.48 17.04
C ASP A 292 -6.55 7.97 17.21
N ARG A 293 -6.78 6.66 17.24
CA ARG A 293 -8.09 6.06 17.51
C ARG A 293 -8.17 5.51 18.92
N LEU A 294 -9.36 5.66 19.51
CA LEU A 294 -9.65 5.11 20.83
C LEU A 294 -10.40 3.79 20.71
N PHE A 295 -9.98 2.81 21.50
CA PHE A 295 -10.61 1.51 21.62
C PHE A 295 -10.90 1.20 23.09
N GLY A 296 -12.10 0.68 23.35
CA GLY A 296 -12.49 0.20 24.68
C GLY A 296 -12.15 -1.25 24.92
N ILE A 297 -11.63 -1.57 26.10
CA ILE A 297 -11.45 -2.93 26.59
C ILE A 297 -12.56 -3.22 27.59
N TRP A 298 -13.46 -4.13 27.19
CA TRP A 298 -14.67 -4.46 27.94
C TRP A 298 -14.54 -5.87 28.51
N TYR A 299 -14.89 -6.05 29.77
CA TYR A 299 -14.89 -7.33 30.44
C TYR A 299 -16.32 -7.75 30.74
N ASP A 300 -16.73 -8.92 30.26
CA ASP A 300 -18.00 -9.50 30.63
C ASP A 300 -17.78 -10.41 31.86
N LYS A 301 -18.44 -10.05 32.95
CA LYS A 301 -18.27 -10.77 34.23
C LYS A 301 -18.93 -12.15 34.26
N TYR A 302 -19.85 -12.43 33.35
CA TYR A 302 -20.59 -13.70 33.32
C TYR A 302 -19.95 -14.73 32.38
N SER A 303 -19.59 -14.31 31.15
CA SER A 303 -18.94 -15.18 30.18
C SER A 303 -17.43 -15.26 30.38
N ASN A 304 -16.85 -14.37 31.18
CA ASN A 304 -15.40 -14.21 31.34
C ASN A 304 -14.68 -13.73 30.07
N ASP A 305 -15.44 -13.32 29.06
CA ASP A 305 -14.90 -12.80 27.79
C ASP A 305 -14.37 -11.39 27.94
N VAL A 306 -13.41 -11.06 27.12
CA VAL A 306 -12.92 -9.69 26.91
C VAL A 306 -13.24 -9.28 25.48
N PHE A 307 -13.78 -8.08 25.32
CA PHE A 307 -14.10 -7.49 24.03
C PHE A 307 -13.26 -6.26 23.79
N PHE A 308 -12.61 -6.21 22.66
CA PHE A 308 -11.92 -5.03 22.17
C PHE A 308 -12.79 -4.35 21.11
N SER A 309 -13.10 -3.08 21.30
CA SER A 309 -14.18 -2.40 20.57
C SER A 309 -13.85 -0.94 20.28
N GLU A 310 -14.31 -0.43 19.15
CA GLU A 310 -14.31 1.00 18.83
C GLU A 310 -15.30 1.80 19.70
N ASN A 311 -16.22 1.12 20.36
CA ASN A 311 -17.11 1.74 21.33
C ASN A 311 -16.35 2.01 22.64
N THR A 312 -16.20 3.27 22.98
CA THR A 312 -15.50 3.72 24.20
C THR A 312 -16.42 4.08 25.36
N GLY A 313 -17.73 3.89 25.21
CA GLY A 313 -18.71 4.14 26.27
C GLY A 313 -18.50 5.47 27.01
N ASN A 314 -18.71 5.47 28.33
CA ASN A 314 -18.35 6.58 29.22
C ASN A 314 -16.83 6.60 29.39
N LYS A 315 -16.18 7.68 28.99
CA LYS A 315 -14.72 7.83 28.96
C LYS A 315 -14.03 7.99 30.34
N ASN A 316 -14.68 7.63 31.44
CA ASN A 316 -14.12 7.74 32.79
C ASN A 316 -13.33 6.49 33.21
N VAL A 317 -12.50 5.99 32.33
CA VAL A 317 -11.59 4.87 32.61
C VAL A 317 -10.19 5.22 32.16
N GLU A 318 -9.22 4.53 32.74
CA GLU A 318 -7.82 4.73 32.42
C GLU A 318 -7.54 4.45 30.93
N CYS A 319 -6.82 5.37 30.28
CA CYS A 319 -6.45 5.29 28.89
C CYS A 319 -4.94 5.10 28.75
N PHE A 320 -4.53 4.15 27.89
CA PHE A 320 -3.14 3.85 27.61
C PHE A 320 -2.79 4.18 26.17
N GLU A 321 -1.67 4.87 25.96
CA GLU A 321 -1.11 5.13 24.65
C GLU A 321 -0.32 3.91 24.17
N MET A 322 -0.75 3.32 23.05
CA MET A 322 -0.19 2.06 22.55
C MET A 322 0.69 2.22 21.32
N SER A 323 0.55 3.31 20.58
CA SER A 323 1.28 3.53 19.33
C SER A 323 2.59 4.28 19.53
N THR A 324 2.67 5.25 20.46
CA THR A 324 3.88 6.00 20.83
C THR A 324 3.71 6.74 22.14
N ILE A 325 4.83 7.17 22.71
CA ILE A 325 4.85 7.98 23.95
C ILE A 325 4.45 9.41 23.59
N ASP A 326 3.16 9.68 23.53
CA ASP A 326 2.69 11.05 23.53
C ASP A 326 2.20 11.43 24.92
N LYS A 327 2.98 12.28 25.59
CA LYS A 327 2.72 12.67 26.98
C LYS A 327 1.62 13.75 27.11
N GLU A 328 1.09 14.27 25.99
CA GLU A 328 0.20 15.44 25.99
C GLU A 328 -1.19 15.19 26.60
N TYR A 329 -1.61 13.95 26.79
CA TYR A 329 -2.99 13.64 27.15
C TYR A 329 -3.16 12.94 28.52
N GLY A 330 -2.16 12.92 29.37
CA GLY A 330 -2.28 12.25 30.69
C GLY A 330 -2.48 10.74 30.59
N THR A 331 -2.13 10.14 29.46
CA THR A 331 -2.24 8.71 29.21
C THR A 331 -1.00 7.98 29.71
N GLN A 332 -1.21 6.79 30.25
CA GLN A 332 -0.10 5.91 30.59
C GLN A 332 0.48 5.23 29.35
N SER A 333 1.76 4.87 29.42
CA SER A 333 2.43 4.22 28.27
C SER A 333 2.00 2.76 28.09
N ARG A 334 2.19 2.25 26.87
CA ARG A 334 2.08 0.81 26.55
C ARG A 334 2.83 -0.07 27.54
N ARG A 335 4.06 0.32 27.91
CA ARG A 335 4.87 -0.43 28.88
C ARG A 335 4.18 -0.50 30.24
N ALA A 336 3.57 0.58 30.71
CA ALA A 336 2.85 0.61 31.96
C ALA A 336 1.66 -0.37 31.95
N PHE A 337 0.91 -0.43 30.84
CA PHE A 337 -0.18 -1.40 30.69
C PHE A 337 0.36 -2.84 30.68
N MET A 338 1.32 -3.14 29.83
CA MET A 338 1.81 -4.52 29.64
C MET A 338 2.47 -5.11 30.89
N THR A 339 3.07 -4.28 31.75
CA THR A 339 3.64 -4.70 33.04
C THR A 339 2.64 -4.69 34.19
N SER A 340 1.43 -4.18 33.96
CA SER A 340 0.37 -4.17 34.97
C SER A 340 -0.34 -5.54 35.10
N TYR A 341 -1.08 -5.71 36.18
CA TYR A 341 -1.99 -6.85 36.34
C TYR A 341 -3.01 -6.94 35.19
N ALA A 342 -3.49 -5.81 34.71
CA ALA A 342 -4.45 -5.75 33.59
C ALA A 342 -3.85 -6.31 32.28
N GLY A 343 -2.63 -5.93 31.96
CA GLY A 343 -1.90 -6.44 30.78
C GLY A 343 -1.65 -7.94 30.87
N GLY A 344 -1.13 -8.42 32.01
CA GLY A 344 -0.92 -9.85 32.24
C GLY A 344 -2.21 -10.68 32.16
N ASN A 345 -3.32 -10.16 32.72
CA ASN A 345 -4.62 -10.80 32.62
C ASN A 345 -5.13 -10.85 31.17
N LEU A 346 -4.97 -9.78 30.40
CA LEU A 346 -5.36 -9.72 28.99
C LEU A 346 -4.59 -10.74 28.15
N VAL A 347 -3.28 -10.85 28.33
CA VAL A 347 -2.45 -11.86 27.65
C VAL A 347 -2.92 -13.28 27.99
N GLN A 348 -3.11 -13.58 29.29
CA GLN A 348 -3.58 -14.88 29.71
C GLN A 348 -4.96 -15.24 29.11
N ARG A 349 -5.85 -14.26 28.95
CA ARG A 349 -7.16 -14.49 28.33
C ARG A 349 -7.06 -14.68 26.83
N LEU A 350 -6.12 -13.98 26.17
CA LEU A 350 -5.85 -14.19 24.76
C LEU A 350 -5.36 -15.62 24.50
N ASP A 351 -4.42 -16.11 25.29
CA ASP A 351 -3.89 -17.48 25.18
C ASP A 351 -4.98 -18.55 25.37
N LYS A 352 -5.99 -18.24 26.18
CA LYS A 352 -7.13 -19.13 26.43
C LYS A 352 -8.28 -18.98 25.44
N GLY A 353 -8.18 -18.06 24.46
CA GLY A 353 -9.23 -17.81 23.46
C GLY A 353 -10.44 -17.05 23.98
N TYR A 354 -10.32 -16.26 25.06
CA TYR A 354 -11.40 -15.45 25.64
C TYR A 354 -11.37 -13.98 25.22
N VAL A 355 -10.57 -13.63 24.22
CA VAL A 355 -10.53 -12.26 23.66
C VAL A 355 -11.24 -12.22 22.33
N PHE A 356 -12.26 -11.37 22.23
CA PHE A 356 -13.09 -11.16 21.05
C PHE A 356 -13.01 -9.69 20.59
N PHE A 357 -13.38 -9.46 19.34
CA PHE A 357 -13.34 -8.16 18.70
C PHE A 357 -14.73 -7.81 18.16
N GLU A 358 -15.18 -6.56 18.33
CA GLU A 358 -16.48 -6.17 17.76
C GLU A 358 -16.41 -5.81 16.27
N SER A 359 -15.19 -5.64 15.72
CA SER A 359 -14.97 -5.42 14.30
C SER A 359 -13.60 -5.93 13.86
N GLN A 360 -13.40 -6.08 12.57
CA GLN A 360 -12.10 -6.39 11.98
C GLN A 360 -11.08 -5.30 12.28
N LEU A 361 -11.51 -4.03 12.29
CA LEU A 361 -10.66 -2.91 12.64
C LEU A 361 -10.14 -3.02 14.08
N ALA A 362 -11.02 -3.31 15.04
CA ALA A 362 -10.65 -3.55 16.42
C ALA A 362 -9.67 -4.71 16.55
N LYS A 363 -9.93 -5.82 15.85
CA LYS A 363 -9.05 -6.99 15.80
C LYS A 363 -7.66 -6.63 15.31
N GLN A 364 -7.55 -5.88 14.22
CA GLN A 364 -6.25 -5.49 13.67
C GLN A 364 -5.51 -4.51 14.58
N ALA A 365 -6.18 -3.49 15.11
CA ALA A 365 -5.58 -2.55 16.04
C ALA A 365 -5.01 -3.28 17.27
N PHE A 366 -5.76 -4.22 17.83
CA PHE A 366 -5.31 -5.06 18.94
C PHE A 366 -4.03 -5.83 18.61
N PHE A 367 -4.02 -6.57 17.51
CA PHE A 367 -2.85 -7.36 17.14
C PHE A 367 -1.65 -6.49 16.73
N THR A 368 -1.85 -5.29 16.23
CA THR A 368 -0.76 -4.34 15.98
C THR A 368 -0.05 -3.97 17.27
N VAL A 369 -0.78 -3.78 18.35
CA VAL A 369 -0.22 -3.51 19.68
C VAL A 369 0.42 -4.75 20.29
N MET A 370 -0.29 -5.88 20.28
CA MET A 370 0.14 -7.09 21.01
C MET A 370 1.36 -7.77 20.40
N LYS A 371 1.64 -7.60 19.12
CA LYS A 371 2.75 -8.26 18.40
C LYS A 371 4.17 -7.98 18.93
N GLY A 372 4.36 -6.95 19.69
CA GLY A 372 5.65 -6.68 20.35
C GLY A 372 5.71 -7.16 21.81
N SER A 373 4.75 -8.00 22.23
CA SER A 373 4.58 -8.43 23.63
C SER A 373 4.78 -9.93 23.84
N PHE A 374 5.07 -10.68 22.76
CA PHE A 374 5.38 -12.11 22.76
C PHE A 374 6.79 -12.37 22.28
#